data_06d53a819f3ef7cd2db7a36dd772dde5
#
_entry.id   06d53a819f3ef7cd2db7a36dd772dde5
#
_cell.length_a   1.000
_cell.length_b   1.000
_cell.length_c   1.000
_cell.angle_alpha   90.00
_cell.angle_beta   90.00
_cell.angle_gamma   90.00
#
_symmetry.space_group_name_H-M   'P 1'
#
loop_
_entity.id
_entity.type
_entity.pdbx_description
1 polymer ?
#
loop_
_entity_poly.entity_id
_entity_poly.type
_entity_poly.pdbx_seq_one_letter_code
_entity_poly.pdbx_strand_id
1 'polypeptide(L)'
;MFHELIHWTGAEHRLNRPNVATYFDDVKNRAREELTAELGASFLSAHVGIETTPAPNHSQYLNAWIKALESDNNEIFVAANDAQAAVNYILELGN
;
A
#
# COMPACT_ATOMS: atom_id res chain seq x y z
N MET A 1 6.77 -9.96 1.03
CA MET A 1 6.64 -9.91 2.50
C MET A 1 6.15 -8.56 3.00
N PHE A 2 6.80 -7.47 2.64
CA PHE A 2 6.36 -6.13 3.07
C PHE A 2 4.98 -5.77 2.54
N HIS A 3 4.64 -6.17 1.31
CA HIS A 3 3.32 -5.94 0.73
C HIS A 3 2.21 -6.45 1.65
N GLU A 4 2.33 -7.69 2.11
CA GLU A 4 1.35 -8.30 3.00
C GLU A 4 1.34 -7.61 4.39
N LEU A 5 2.50 -7.20 4.86
CA LEU A 5 2.61 -6.47 6.12
C LEU A 5 1.87 -5.13 6.06
N ILE A 6 1.95 -4.42 4.92
CA ILE A 6 1.21 -3.17 4.73
C ILE A 6 -0.30 -3.43 4.76
N HIS A 7 -0.79 -4.48 4.09
CA HIS A 7 -2.22 -4.86 4.17
C HIS A 7 -2.63 -5.11 5.63
N TRP A 8 -1.80 -5.82 6.38
CA TRP A 8 -2.03 -6.13 7.78
C TRP A 8 -2.29 -4.87 8.61
N THR A 9 -1.58 -3.76 8.34
CA THR A 9 -1.76 -2.52 9.09
C THR A 9 -3.15 -1.92 8.92
N GLY A 10 -3.87 -2.29 7.86
CA GLY A 10 -5.18 -1.72 7.56
C GLY A 10 -6.35 -2.30 8.33
N ALA A 11 -6.12 -3.34 9.13
CA ALA A 11 -7.19 -3.99 9.88
C ALA A 11 -7.85 -3.02 10.87
N GLU A 12 -9.12 -3.30 11.21
CA GLU A 12 -9.97 -2.45 12.03
C GLU A 12 -9.30 -2.03 13.35
N HIS A 13 -8.64 -2.95 14.00
CA HIS A 13 -8.00 -2.70 15.31
C HIS A 13 -6.58 -2.14 15.18
N ARG A 14 -6.15 -1.78 13.98
CA ARG A 14 -4.87 -1.13 13.70
C ARG A 14 -5.14 0.25 13.10
N LEU A 15 -4.89 0.46 11.82
CA LEU A 15 -5.14 1.76 11.19
C LEU A 15 -6.55 1.91 10.64
N ASN A 16 -7.32 0.83 10.60
CA ASN A 16 -8.73 0.84 10.18
C ASN A 16 -8.93 1.53 8.82
N ARG A 17 -8.14 1.13 7.81
CA ARG A 17 -8.32 1.69 6.47
C ARG A 17 -9.63 1.19 5.86
N PRO A 18 -10.50 2.09 5.38
CA PRO A 18 -11.79 1.69 4.80
C PRO A 18 -11.65 0.70 3.64
N ASN A 19 -10.57 0.82 2.86
CA ASN A 19 -10.36 -0.02 1.68
C ASN A 19 -10.13 -1.49 2.02
N VAL A 20 -9.65 -1.79 3.22
CA VAL A 20 -9.47 -3.18 3.66
C VAL A 20 -10.82 -3.84 3.87
N ALA A 21 -11.74 -3.17 4.55
CA ALA A 21 -13.08 -3.70 4.80
C ALA A 21 -13.90 -3.84 3.51
N THR A 22 -13.67 -2.95 2.53
CA THR A 22 -14.43 -2.90 1.28
C THR A 22 -13.67 -3.44 0.08
N TYR A 23 -12.59 -4.17 0.32
CA TYR A 23 -11.65 -4.62 -0.71
C TYR A 23 -12.33 -5.36 -1.87
N PHE A 24 -13.29 -6.23 -1.55
CA PHE A 24 -13.97 -7.03 -2.56
C PHE A 24 -15.23 -6.38 -3.12
N ASP A 25 -15.64 -5.23 -2.57
CA ASP A 25 -16.90 -4.59 -2.94
C ASP A 25 -16.76 -3.71 -4.18
N ASP A 26 -15.56 -3.17 -4.44
CA ASP A 26 -15.34 -2.19 -5.49
C ASP A 26 -13.91 -2.32 -6.01
N VAL A 27 -13.78 -2.38 -7.35
CA VAL A 27 -12.48 -2.46 -8.03
C VAL A 27 -11.60 -1.26 -7.64
N LYS A 28 -12.20 -0.08 -7.51
CA LYS A 28 -11.46 1.14 -7.15
C LYS A 28 -10.89 1.06 -5.74
N ASN A 29 -11.66 0.54 -4.78
CA ASN A 29 -11.19 0.34 -3.41
C ASN A 29 -10.06 -0.68 -3.35
N ARG A 30 -10.18 -1.75 -4.12
CA ARG A 30 -9.12 -2.76 -4.24
C ARG A 30 -7.86 -2.16 -4.85
N ALA A 31 -7.99 -1.37 -5.93
CA ALA A 31 -6.85 -0.72 -6.56
C ALA A 31 -6.14 0.22 -5.60
N ARG A 32 -6.88 0.99 -4.81
CA ARG A 32 -6.32 1.90 -3.81
C ARG A 32 -5.54 1.13 -2.75
N GLU A 33 -6.11 0.05 -2.23
CA GLU A 33 -5.45 -0.75 -1.19
C GLU A 33 -4.20 -1.45 -1.73
N GLU A 34 -4.26 -2.00 -2.96
CA GLU A 34 -3.10 -2.62 -3.58
C GLU A 34 -1.98 -1.60 -3.86
N LEU A 35 -2.34 -0.41 -4.33
CA LEU A 35 -1.35 0.66 -4.53
C LEU A 35 -0.73 1.08 -3.20
N THR A 36 -1.53 1.19 -2.15
CA THR A 36 -1.05 1.48 -0.79
C THR A 36 -0.01 0.43 -0.37
N ALA A 37 -0.31 -0.84 -0.59
CA ALA A 37 0.59 -1.94 -0.22
C ALA A 37 1.90 -1.91 -1.02
N GLU A 38 1.83 -1.65 -2.33
CA GLU A 38 3.02 -1.57 -3.19
C GLU A 38 3.92 -0.38 -2.81
N LEU A 39 3.32 0.79 -2.61
CA LEU A 39 4.06 1.99 -2.21
C LEU A 39 4.64 1.82 -0.81
N GLY A 40 3.85 1.29 0.13
CA GLY A 40 4.30 1.07 1.50
C GLY A 40 5.46 0.09 1.57
N ALA A 41 5.40 -0.99 0.79
CA ALA A 41 6.50 -1.96 0.71
C ALA A 41 7.78 -1.30 0.19
N SER A 42 7.67 -0.44 -0.82
CA SER A 42 8.81 0.29 -1.37
C SER A 42 9.39 1.27 -0.34
N PHE A 43 8.54 2.02 0.36
CA PHE A 43 8.97 2.98 1.38
C PHE A 43 9.67 2.27 2.54
N LEU A 44 9.10 1.15 2.99
CA LEU A 44 9.67 0.38 4.09
C LEU A 44 11.02 -0.23 3.70
N SER A 45 11.13 -0.78 2.49
CA SER A 45 12.38 -1.32 1.98
C SER A 45 13.48 -0.26 1.94
N ALA A 46 13.15 0.93 1.46
CA ALA A 46 14.09 2.05 1.42
C ALA A 46 14.52 2.45 2.82
N HIS A 47 13.58 2.48 3.77
CA HIS A 47 13.87 2.89 5.15
C HIS A 47 14.82 1.93 5.85
N VAL A 48 14.60 0.61 5.69
CA VAL A 48 15.43 -0.38 6.37
C VAL A 48 16.72 -0.70 5.61
N GLY A 49 16.89 -0.15 4.40
CA GLY A 49 18.11 -0.33 3.60
C GLY A 49 18.26 -1.71 3.01
N ILE A 50 17.18 -2.48 2.93
CA ILE A 50 17.20 -3.79 2.28
C ILE A 50 17.04 -3.60 0.79
N GLU A 51 18.05 -4.04 0.01
CA GLU A 51 17.89 -4.13 -1.43
C GLU A 51 16.99 -5.32 -1.71
N THR A 52 15.72 -5.05 -1.89
CA THR A 52 14.80 -6.08 -2.37
C THR A 52 14.85 -6.04 -3.89
N THR A 53 15.21 -7.17 -4.50
CA THR A 53 14.99 -7.34 -5.93
C THR A 53 13.47 -7.25 -6.14
N PRO A 54 12.96 -6.27 -6.88
CA PRO A 54 11.53 -6.20 -7.13
C PRO A 54 11.04 -7.50 -7.75
N ALA A 55 9.83 -7.92 -7.41
CA ALA A 55 9.21 -9.03 -8.12
C ALA A 55 9.27 -8.76 -9.63
N PRO A 56 9.48 -9.77 -10.48
CA PRO A 56 9.64 -9.56 -11.91
C PRO A 56 8.55 -8.71 -12.56
N ASN A 57 7.37 -8.67 -11.97
CA ASN A 57 6.22 -7.95 -12.51
C ASN A 57 5.86 -6.71 -11.69
N HIS A 58 6.73 -6.28 -10.77
CA HIS A 58 6.43 -5.18 -9.85
C HIS A 58 6.02 -3.90 -10.60
N SER A 59 6.79 -3.50 -11.61
CA SER A 59 6.49 -2.29 -12.39
C SER A 59 5.15 -2.41 -13.13
N GLN A 60 4.83 -3.60 -13.63
CA GLN A 60 3.58 -3.85 -14.33
C GLN A 60 2.39 -3.77 -13.38
N TYR A 61 2.51 -4.34 -12.19
CA TYR A 61 1.45 -4.27 -11.17
C TYR A 61 1.25 -2.84 -10.71
N LEU A 62 2.32 -2.11 -10.43
CA LEU A 62 2.24 -0.73 -10.01
C LEU A 62 1.55 0.14 -11.07
N ASN A 63 1.96 -0.01 -12.34
CA ASN A 63 1.37 0.72 -13.44
C ASN A 63 -0.11 0.37 -13.62
N ALA A 64 -0.47 -0.89 -13.46
CA ALA A 64 -1.87 -1.32 -13.59
C ALA A 64 -2.75 -0.68 -12.52
N TRP A 65 -2.30 -0.63 -11.27
CA TRP A 65 -3.05 0.00 -10.19
C TRP A 65 -3.14 1.51 -10.35
N ILE A 66 -2.05 2.17 -10.76
CA ILE A 66 -2.05 3.60 -11.03
C ILE A 66 -3.03 3.91 -12.15
N LYS A 67 -3.03 3.10 -13.22
CA LYS A 67 -3.93 3.28 -14.34
C LYS A 67 -5.40 3.11 -13.94
N ALA A 68 -5.68 2.18 -13.04
CA ALA A 68 -7.04 1.98 -12.52
C ALA A 68 -7.55 3.21 -11.77
N LEU A 69 -6.64 4.01 -11.19
CA LEU A 69 -6.98 5.22 -10.44
C LEU A 69 -6.73 6.50 -11.23
N GLU A 70 -6.37 6.41 -12.50
CA GLU A 70 -5.92 7.52 -13.35
C GLU A 70 -6.97 8.62 -13.50
N SER A 71 -8.25 8.27 -13.41
CA SER A 71 -9.34 9.25 -13.53
C SER A 71 -9.48 10.14 -12.28
N ASP A 72 -8.77 9.82 -11.21
CA ASP A 72 -8.83 10.59 -9.96
C ASP A 72 -7.46 10.62 -9.30
N ASN A 73 -6.71 11.70 -9.55
CA ASN A 73 -5.38 11.88 -8.99
C ASN A 73 -5.39 11.90 -7.45
N ASN A 74 -6.49 12.33 -6.84
CA ASN A 74 -6.61 12.36 -5.40
C ASN A 74 -6.49 10.95 -4.79
N GLU A 75 -6.98 9.93 -5.49
CA GLU A 75 -6.89 8.55 -5.03
C GLU A 75 -5.44 8.09 -4.90
N ILE A 76 -4.58 8.52 -5.82
CA ILE A 76 -3.16 8.19 -5.80
C ILE A 76 -2.48 8.86 -4.60
N PHE A 77 -2.80 10.12 -4.33
CA PHE A 77 -2.27 10.83 -3.15
C PHE A 77 -2.75 10.19 -1.85
N VAL A 78 -4.02 9.79 -1.77
CA VAL A 78 -4.55 9.10 -0.60
C VAL A 78 -3.81 7.78 -0.38
N ALA A 79 -3.57 7.00 -1.44
CA ALA A 79 -2.82 5.76 -1.34
C ALA A 79 -1.39 6.00 -0.85
N ALA A 80 -0.73 7.05 -1.33
CA ALA A 80 0.62 7.39 -0.89
C ALA A 80 0.65 7.81 0.58
N ASN A 81 -0.32 8.59 1.03
CA ASN A 81 -0.43 8.99 2.43
C ASN A 81 -0.73 7.79 3.33
N ASP A 82 -1.61 6.89 2.89
CA ASP A 82 -1.91 5.67 3.63
C ASP A 82 -0.70 4.76 3.71
N ALA A 83 0.09 4.69 2.63
CA ALA A 83 1.33 3.91 2.62
C ALA A 83 2.33 4.45 3.65
N GLN A 84 2.49 5.78 3.72
CA GLN A 84 3.40 6.38 4.70
C GLN A 84 2.90 6.13 6.13
N ALA A 85 1.60 6.25 6.38
CA ALA A 85 1.02 5.96 7.69
C ALA A 85 1.25 4.51 8.09
N ALA A 86 1.12 3.58 7.14
CA ALA A 86 1.37 2.16 7.38
C ALA A 86 2.82 1.90 7.77
N VAL A 87 3.77 2.51 7.07
CA VAL A 87 5.21 2.39 7.36
C VAL A 87 5.50 2.94 8.75
N ASN A 88 4.97 4.12 9.07
CA ASN A 88 5.17 4.73 10.39
C ASN A 88 4.64 3.83 11.51
N TYR A 89 3.47 3.22 11.30
CA TYR A 89 2.89 2.28 12.26
C TYR A 89 3.80 1.08 12.50
N ILE A 90 4.33 0.49 11.44
CA ILE A 90 5.23 -0.67 11.52
C ILE A 90 6.52 -0.29 12.26
N LEU A 91 7.10 0.86 11.96
CA LEU A 91 8.34 1.31 12.59
C LEU A 91 8.14 1.60 14.06
N GLU A 92 7.00 2.13 14.46
CA GLU A 92 6.67 2.36 15.87
C GLU A 92 6.54 1.06 16.65
N LEU A 93 6.04 -0.01 16.03
CA LEU A 93 5.96 -1.31 16.69
C LEU A 93 7.34 -1.88 16.99
N GLY A 94 8.36 -1.52 16.20
CA GLY A 94 9.73 -2.00 16.38
C GLY A 94 10.50 -1.25 17.46
N ASN A 95 9.94 -0.18 17.96
CA ASN A 95 10.54 0.62 19.02
C ASN A 95 9.89 0.24 20.35
#